data_7e7adf3506cccc57efb62e7bdf0a7361
#
_entry.id   7e7adf3506cccc57efb62e7bdf0a7361
#
_cell.length_a   1.000
_cell.length_b   1.000
_cell.length_c   1.000
_cell.angle_alpha   90.00
_cell.angle_beta   90.00
_cell.angle_gamma   90.00
#
_symmetry.space_group_name_H-M   'P 1'
#
loop_
_entity.id
_entity.type
_entity.pdbx_description
1 polymer ?
#
loop_
_entity_poly.entity_id
_entity_poly.type
_entity_poly.pdbx_seq_one_letter_code
_entity_poly.pdbx_strand_id
1 'polypeptide(L)'
;LLTPRGALTIGRAGQEAKVEAFAKAFSALGLNFALEDRAALAYRMPGLRPGWTLGAFEPDCSDIDVARLHQHYLALARKAGAELWRSARLVGVAASAQGWRLEMEDGRQADCGVLVNAAGAWADQIACLAGVHPLGIIPLRRTVAQLRTSPAPPVDLPLVLDIDEKFYFKPESGRLWLSPHDETPSPPCDAAPEEIDIATAIARMDEVVDWQIERVEHKWAGLRSFAPDRLPVFGFDHAKPNFFWFAGQGGFGIQTAPAAAQLAARLLMGVTGGEVDPAAYSPKRFS
;
A
#
# COMPACT_ATOMS: atom_id res chain seq x y z
N LEU A 1 5.70 9.13 -14.59
CA LEU A 1 5.41 8.50 -13.30
C LEU A 1 4.13 7.68 -13.33
N LEU A 2 3.12 8.12 -14.08
CA LEU A 2 1.83 7.46 -14.22
C LEU A 2 1.64 6.94 -15.64
N THR A 3 1.10 5.73 -15.77
CA THR A 3 0.71 5.14 -17.06
C THR A 3 -0.75 4.67 -16.92
N PRO A 4 -1.66 5.11 -17.80
CA PRO A 4 -3.05 4.66 -17.76
C PRO A 4 -3.15 3.13 -17.79
N ARG A 5 -3.96 2.56 -16.90
CA ARG A 5 -4.17 1.12 -16.77
C ARG A 5 -5.64 0.75 -16.74
N GLY A 6 -6.44 1.49 -16.00
CA GLY A 6 -7.77 1.12 -15.57
C GLY A 6 -7.75 0.07 -14.45
N ALA A 7 -8.86 -0.04 -13.74
CA ALA A 7 -9.11 -1.08 -12.75
C ALA A 7 -10.47 -1.73 -13.01
N LEU A 8 -10.56 -3.05 -12.90
CA LEU A 8 -11.76 -3.82 -13.16
C LEU A 8 -12.05 -4.73 -11.97
N THR A 9 -13.06 -4.36 -11.19
CA THR A 9 -13.53 -5.18 -10.07
C THR A 9 -14.59 -6.13 -10.58
N ILE A 10 -14.33 -7.44 -10.49
CA ILE A 10 -15.21 -8.49 -11.06
C ILE A 10 -15.98 -9.26 -10.00
N GLY A 11 -17.20 -9.67 -10.35
CA GLY A 11 -18.08 -10.49 -9.52
C GLY A 11 -18.60 -11.70 -10.26
N ARG A 12 -18.91 -12.76 -9.49
CA ARG A 12 -19.53 -14.00 -9.99
C ARG A 12 -21.05 -13.88 -10.05
N ALA A 13 -21.67 -14.84 -10.70
CA ALA A 13 -23.12 -15.05 -10.64
C ALA A 13 -23.60 -15.06 -9.17
N GLY A 14 -24.58 -14.20 -8.87
CA GLY A 14 -25.09 -13.97 -7.52
C GLY A 14 -24.39 -12.84 -6.74
N GLN A 15 -23.35 -12.22 -7.30
CA GLN A 15 -22.66 -11.08 -6.70
C GLN A 15 -22.95 -9.74 -7.43
N GLU A 16 -23.84 -9.73 -8.41
CA GLU A 16 -24.14 -8.56 -9.25
C GLU A 16 -24.51 -7.34 -8.39
N ALA A 17 -25.39 -7.52 -7.42
CA ALA A 17 -25.80 -6.45 -6.53
C ALA A 17 -24.62 -5.86 -5.71
N LYS A 18 -23.62 -6.68 -5.38
CA LYS A 18 -22.41 -6.21 -4.68
C LYS A 18 -21.53 -5.38 -5.59
N VAL A 19 -21.34 -5.79 -6.85
CA VAL A 19 -20.58 -5.04 -7.86
C VAL A 19 -21.27 -3.71 -8.17
N GLU A 20 -22.59 -3.72 -8.34
CA GLU A 20 -23.38 -2.49 -8.58
C GLU A 20 -23.30 -1.52 -7.40
N ALA A 21 -23.42 -2.04 -6.16
CA ALA A 21 -23.30 -1.23 -4.96
C ALA A 21 -21.89 -0.62 -4.81
N PHE A 22 -20.84 -1.39 -5.13
CA PHE A 22 -19.46 -0.91 -5.18
C PHE A 22 -19.32 0.24 -6.18
N ALA A 23 -19.70 0.05 -7.43
CA ALA A 23 -19.63 1.09 -8.47
C ALA A 23 -20.41 2.35 -8.07
N LYS A 24 -21.62 2.18 -7.54
CA LYS A 24 -22.46 3.30 -7.08
C LYS A 24 -21.82 4.08 -5.92
N ALA A 25 -21.24 3.39 -4.94
CA ALA A 25 -20.61 4.03 -3.79
C ALA A 25 -19.42 4.90 -4.20
N PHE A 26 -18.57 4.40 -5.09
CA PHE A 26 -17.42 5.16 -5.56
C PHE A 26 -17.80 6.25 -6.58
N SER A 27 -18.81 6.03 -7.42
CA SER A 27 -19.33 7.08 -8.29
C SER A 27 -19.90 8.26 -7.50
N ALA A 28 -20.50 8.01 -6.33
CA ALA A 28 -20.96 9.08 -5.44
C ALA A 28 -19.81 9.93 -4.85
N LEU A 29 -18.59 9.43 -4.88
CA LEU A 29 -17.36 10.16 -4.52
C LEU A 29 -16.70 10.86 -5.71
N GLY A 30 -17.34 10.84 -6.89
CA GLY A 30 -16.86 11.51 -8.09
C GLY A 30 -15.94 10.67 -8.97
N LEU A 31 -15.78 9.38 -8.68
CA LEU A 31 -15.00 8.46 -9.53
C LEU A 31 -15.86 7.99 -10.72
N ASN A 32 -15.21 7.77 -11.85
CA ASN A 32 -15.86 7.31 -13.07
C ASN A 32 -15.87 5.78 -13.11
N PHE A 33 -17.07 5.17 -13.02
CA PHE A 33 -17.24 3.72 -13.11
C PHE A 33 -18.25 3.37 -14.21
N ALA A 34 -17.91 2.34 -15.01
CA ALA A 34 -18.82 1.71 -15.96
C ALA A 34 -19.07 0.26 -15.53
N LEU A 35 -20.35 -0.16 -15.54
CA LEU A 35 -20.67 -1.57 -15.38
C LEU A 35 -20.42 -2.30 -16.70
N GLU A 36 -19.73 -3.43 -16.65
CA GLU A 36 -19.39 -4.27 -17.78
C GLU A 36 -20.00 -5.65 -17.61
N ASP A 37 -20.78 -6.06 -18.59
CA ASP A 37 -21.38 -7.37 -18.63
C ASP A 37 -20.36 -8.48 -18.96
N ARG A 38 -20.82 -9.73 -18.95
CA ARG A 38 -19.96 -10.87 -19.27
C ARG A 38 -19.29 -10.75 -20.64
N ALA A 39 -19.95 -10.18 -21.66
CA ALA A 39 -19.38 -10.09 -22.99
C ALA A 39 -18.19 -9.10 -23.00
N ALA A 40 -18.34 -7.98 -22.33
CA ALA A 40 -17.27 -7.00 -22.14
C ALA A 40 -16.09 -7.59 -21.32
N LEU A 41 -16.40 -8.32 -20.23
CA LEU A 41 -15.37 -9.01 -19.45
C LEU A 41 -14.60 -10.04 -20.29
N ALA A 42 -15.28 -10.85 -21.09
CA ALA A 42 -14.65 -11.85 -21.95
C ALA A 42 -13.82 -11.23 -23.08
N TYR A 43 -14.21 -10.05 -23.57
CA TYR A 43 -13.40 -9.29 -24.51
C TYR A 43 -12.08 -8.82 -23.90
N ARG A 44 -12.09 -8.30 -22.66
CA ARG A 44 -10.88 -7.87 -21.96
C ARG A 44 -10.00 -9.04 -21.51
N MET A 45 -10.64 -10.15 -21.13
CA MET A 45 -9.96 -11.35 -20.61
C MET A 45 -10.32 -12.56 -21.46
N PRO A 46 -9.67 -12.76 -22.63
CA PRO A 46 -9.84 -13.99 -23.42
C PRO A 46 -9.57 -15.23 -22.54
N GLY A 47 -10.47 -16.21 -22.58
CA GLY A 47 -10.40 -17.37 -21.68
C GLY A 47 -11.14 -17.20 -20.35
N LEU A 48 -11.91 -16.14 -20.18
CA LEU A 48 -12.74 -15.92 -18.98
C LEU A 48 -13.70 -17.10 -18.75
N ARG A 49 -13.63 -17.70 -17.58
CA ARG A 49 -14.49 -18.85 -17.21
C ARG A 49 -15.95 -18.45 -17.01
N PRO A 50 -16.90 -19.38 -17.15
CA PRO A 50 -18.35 -19.09 -17.18
C PRO A 50 -18.91 -18.42 -15.93
N GLY A 51 -18.35 -18.55 -14.78
CA GLY A 51 -18.92 -18.07 -13.52
C GLY A 51 -18.89 -16.54 -13.29
N TRP A 52 -18.14 -15.78 -14.08
CA TRP A 52 -17.97 -14.34 -13.93
C TRP A 52 -18.93 -13.56 -14.83
N THR A 53 -19.80 -12.75 -14.25
CA THR A 53 -20.98 -12.21 -14.93
C THR A 53 -21.01 -10.71 -15.04
N LEU A 54 -20.41 -9.98 -14.10
CA LEU A 54 -20.45 -8.51 -14.04
C LEU A 54 -19.12 -7.96 -13.55
N GLY A 55 -18.73 -6.78 -14.05
CA GLY A 55 -17.58 -6.01 -13.58
C GLY A 55 -17.91 -4.54 -13.42
N ALA A 56 -17.17 -3.87 -12.56
CA ALA A 56 -17.13 -2.42 -12.42
C ALA A 56 -15.77 -1.93 -12.90
N PHE A 57 -15.74 -1.22 -14.01
CA PHE A 57 -14.53 -0.70 -14.63
C PHE A 57 -14.32 0.77 -14.31
N GLU A 58 -13.14 1.10 -13.78
CA GLU A 58 -12.64 2.46 -13.54
C GLU A 58 -11.53 2.77 -14.56
N PRO A 59 -11.77 3.63 -15.56
CA PRO A 59 -10.79 3.92 -16.60
C PRO A 59 -9.63 4.80 -16.12
N ASP A 60 -9.82 5.58 -15.06
CA ASP A 60 -8.88 6.64 -14.64
C ASP A 60 -7.75 6.10 -13.75
N CYS A 61 -7.82 4.83 -13.33
CA CYS A 61 -6.75 4.17 -12.58
C CYS A 61 -5.47 4.07 -13.41
N SER A 62 -4.32 4.31 -12.79
CA SER A 62 -3.02 4.30 -13.45
C SER A 62 -2.00 3.46 -12.70
N ASP A 63 -1.09 2.82 -13.43
CA ASP A 63 0.14 2.26 -12.85
C ASP A 63 1.06 3.40 -12.39
N ILE A 64 1.70 3.21 -11.26
CA ILE A 64 2.71 4.13 -10.71
C ILE A 64 4.09 3.49 -10.90
N ASP A 65 5.01 4.20 -11.55
CA ASP A 65 6.44 3.86 -11.48
C ASP A 65 6.97 4.22 -10.09
N VAL A 66 6.85 3.24 -9.18
CA VAL A 66 7.19 3.40 -7.76
C VAL A 66 8.67 3.72 -7.56
N ALA A 67 9.55 3.07 -8.32
CA ALA A 67 10.98 3.29 -8.22
C ALA A 67 11.34 4.72 -8.61
N ARG A 68 10.79 5.22 -9.71
CA ARG A 68 11.00 6.59 -10.18
C ARG A 68 10.40 7.62 -9.24
N LEU A 69 9.21 7.36 -8.67
CA LEU A 69 8.58 8.23 -7.68
C LEU A 69 9.47 8.35 -6.42
N HIS A 70 9.95 7.22 -5.90
CA HIS A 70 10.85 7.19 -4.75
C HIS A 70 12.17 7.94 -5.03
N GLN A 71 12.82 7.69 -6.16
CA GLN A 71 14.03 8.39 -6.55
C GLN A 71 13.82 9.89 -6.72
N HIS A 72 12.66 10.31 -7.24
CA HIS A 72 12.31 11.71 -7.37
C HIS A 72 12.26 12.42 -6.01
N TYR A 73 11.54 11.86 -5.02
CA TYR A 73 11.48 12.43 -3.68
C TYR A 73 12.84 12.44 -2.97
N LEU A 74 13.64 11.38 -3.11
CA LEU A 74 15.00 11.36 -2.57
C LEU A 74 15.90 12.44 -3.19
N ALA A 75 15.79 12.67 -4.50
CA ALA A 75 16.55 13.71 -5.17
C ALA A 75 16.15 15.11 -4.68
N LEU A 76 14.83 15.36 -4.53
CA LEU A 76 14.33 16.62 -3.99
C LEU A 76 14.80 16.86 -2.55
N ALA A 77 14.72 15.84 -1.69
CA ALA A 77 15.16 15.92 -0.31
C ALA A 77 16.66 16.27 -0.22
N ARG A 78 17.52 15.57 -0.97
CA ARG A 78 18.96 15.85 -1.04
C ARG A 78 19.26 17.26 -1.56
N LYS A 79 18.55 17.69 -2.60
CA LYS A 79 18.68 19.06 -3.12
C LYS A 79 18.32 20.12 -2.08
N ALA A 80 17.40 19.80 -1.18
CA ALA A 80 17.01 20.64 -0.05
C ALA A 80 17.94 20.52 1.17
N GLY A 81 19.04 19.76 1.08
CA GLY A 81 20.04 19.61 2.14
C GLY A 81 19.79 18.44 3.09
N ALA A 82 18.82 17.57 2.81
CA ALA A 82 18.61 16.39 3.65
C ALA A 82 19.73 15.36 3.45
N GLU A 83 20.19 14.77 4.55
CA GLU A 83 21.13 13.66 4.56
C GLU A 83 20.40 12.33 4.59
N LEU A 84 20.91 11.35 3.83
CA LEU A 84 20.42 9.98 3.84
C LEU A 84 21.50 9.06 4.39
N TRP A 85 21.27 8.54 5.59
CA TRP A 85 22.12 7.53 6.21
C TRP A 85 21.58 6.14 5.91
N ARG A 86 22.33 5.38 5.12
CA ARG A 86 22.04 3.96 4.85
C ARG A 86 22.80 3.09 5.86
N SER A 87 22.31 1.86 6.06
CA SER A 87 22.87 0.92 7.03
C SER A 87 23.03 1.57 8.41
N ALA A 88 22.04 2.38 8.81
CA ALA A 88 22.02 3.15 10.05
C ALA A 88 20.79 2.72 10.86
N ARG A 89 20.80 1.49 11.36
CA ARG A 89 19.73 1.00 12.21
C ARG A 89 19.71 1.77 13.52
N LEU A 90 18.55 2.33 13.85
CA LEU A 90 18.33 3.02 15.13
C LEU A 90 18.23 1.98 16.25
N VAL A 91 19.07 2.11 17.28
CA VAL A 91 19.13 1.19 18.44
C VAL A 91 18.90 1.87 19.76
N GLY A 92 19.05 3.20 19.81
CA GLY A 92 18.82 4.00 21.02
C GLY A 92 18.17 5.33 20.72
N VAL A 93 17.24 5.74 21.58
CA VAL A 93 16.60 7.07 21.58
C VAL A 93 16.57 7.59 23.01
N ALA A 94 17.14 8.76 23.24
CA ALA A 94 17.13 9.43 24.54
C ALA A 94 16.62 10.85 24.39
N ALA A 95 15.92 11.34 25.41
CA ALA A 95 15.57 12.74 25.48
C ALA A 95 16.86 13.60 25.68
N SER A 96 16.93 14.74 25.00
CA SER A 96 18.00 15.72 25.12
C SER A 96 17.44 17.11 25.44
N ALA A 97 18.29 18.05 25.78
CA ALA A 97 17.89 19.43 26.06
C ALA A 97 17.23 20.12 24.85
N GLN A 98 17.48 19.64 23.64
CA GLN A 98 16.99 20.22 22.38
C GLN A 98 15.98 19.30 21.66
N GLY A 99 15.57 18.18 22.26
CA GLY A 99 14.65 17.22 21.66
C GLY A 99 15.10 15.78 21.90
N TRP A 100 15.75 15.17 20.92
CA TRP A 100 16.14 13.77 20.94
C TRP A 100 17.61 13.58 20.60
N ARG A 101 18.25 12.61 21.25
CA ARG A 101 19.51 12.01 20.84
C ARG A 101 19.26 10.61 20.33
N LEU A 102 19.70 10.34 19.11
CA LEU A 102 19.54 9.08 18.40
C LEU A 102 20.88 8.37 18.34
N GLU A 103 20.89 7.06 18.57
CA GLU A 103 22.06 6.21 18.46
C GLU A 103 21.82 5.12 17.42
N MET A 104 22.75 4.98 16.47
CA MET A 104 22.74 3.97 15.44
C MET A 104 23.60 2.79 15.82
N GLU A 105 23.27 1.60 15.30
CA GLU A 105 24.00 0.35 15.57
C GLU A 105 25.50 0.42 15.21
N ASP A 106 25.88 1.23 14.24
CA ASP A 106 27.25 1.47 13.81
C ASP A 106 27.99 2.54 14.62
N GLY A 107 27.39 3.02 15.70
CA GLY A 107 27.96 4.03 16.60
C GLY A 107 27.76 5.47 16.17
N ARG A 108 27.17 5.76 15.00
CA ARG A 108 26.78 7.12 14.63
C ARG A 108 25.72 7.64 15.58
N GLN A 109 25.74 8.96 15.82
CA GLN A 109 24.76 9.65 16.64
C GLN A 109 24.20 10.85 15.91
N ALA A 110 22.96 11.23 16.23
CA ALA A 110 22.32 12.45 15.74
C ALA A 110 21.50 13.10 16.87
N ASP A 111 21.56 14.42 16.95
CA ASP A 111 20.65 15.20 17.79
C ASP A 111 19.59 15.88 16.88
N CYS A 112 18.34 15.87 17.30
CA CYS A 112 17.25 16.50 16.53
C CYS A 112 16.18 17.10 17.44
N GLY A 113 15.53 18.17 16.98
CA GLY A 113 14.41 18.79 17.70
C GLY A 113 13.13 17.96 17.64
N VAL A 114 12.87 17.31 16.50
CA VAL A 114 11.70 16.48 16.27
C VAL A 114 12.14 15.14 15.68
N LEU A 115 11.65 14.05 16.25
CA LEU A 115 11.79 12.70 15.71
C LEU A 115 10.53 12.34 14.93
N VAL A 116 10.66 12.13 13.61
CA VAL A 116 9.58 11.63 12.75
C VAL A 116 9.69 10.12 12.62
N ASN A 117 8.72 9.42 13.16
CA ASN A 117 8.64 7.97 13.08
C ASN A 117 7.92 7.54 11.79
N ALA A 118 8.68 7.28 10.75
CA ALA A 118 8.23 6.76 9.46
C ALA A 118 8.69 5.31 9.22
N ALA A 119 8.81 4.53 10.30
CA ALA A 119 9.47 3.22 10.29
C ALA A 119 8.57 2.05 9.80
N GLY A 120 7.40 2.34 9.22
CA GLY A 120 6.53 1.33 8.61
C GLY A 120 6.14 0.23 9.62
N ALA A 121 6.52 -1.01 9.33
CA ALA A 121 6.25 -2.16 10.20
C ALA A 121 6.92 -2.05 11.59
N TRP A 122 8.00 -1.31 11.72
CA TRP A 122 8.74 -1.11 12.97
C TRP A 122 8.28 0.11 13.77
N ALA A 123 7.20 0.78 13.37
CA ALA A 123 6.77 2.03 13.98
C ALA A 123 6.57 1.93 15.50
N ASP A 124 5.90 0.89 15.99
CA ASP A 124 5.68 0.69 17.42
C ASP A 124 6.98 0.37 18.18
N GLN A 125 7.94 -0.32 17.54
CA GLN A 125 9.25 -0.57 18.15
C GLN A 125 10.05 0.73 18.32
N ILE A 126 10.02 1.62 17.32
CA ILE A 126 10.66 2.94 17.42
C ILE A 126 9.98 3.80 18.50
N ALA A 127 8.66 3.74 18.59
CA ALA A 127 7.93 4.43 19.67
C ALA A 127 8.39 3.93 21.05
N CYS A 128 8.47 2.62 21.25
CA CYS A 128 8.96 2.03 22.50
C CYS A 128 10.40 2.48 22.82
N LEU A 129 11.32 2.53 21.85
CA LEU A 129 12.68 3.04 22.02
C LEU A 129 12.68 4.50 22.49
N ALA A 130 11.74 5.31 22.01
CA ALA A 130 11.59 6.72 22.39
C ALA A 130 10.80 6.93 23.70
N GLY A 131 10.37 5.87 24.38
CA GLY A 131 9.48 5.97 25.54
C GLY A 131 8.13 6.59 25.22
N VAL A 132 7.64 6.37 24.00
CA VAL A 132 6.31 6.73 23.50
C VAL A 132 5.42 5.48 23.52
N HIS A 133 4.17 5.66 23.90
CA HIS A 133 3.20 4.54 23.91
C HIS A 133 2.95 4.05 22.47
N PRO A 134 3.08 2.76 22.19
CA PRO A 134 2.79 2.21 20.87
C PRO A 134 1.31 2.37 20.51
N LEU A 135 1.01 2.52 19.21
CA LEU A 135 -0.36 2.69 18.72
C LEU A 135 -1.06 1.39 18.34
N GLY A 136 -0.39 0.24 18.43
CA GLY A 136 -0.91 -1.03 17.97
C GLY A 136 -0.84 -1.18 16.44
N ILE A 137 0.24 -0.69 15.84
CA ILE A 137 0.47 -0.87 14.39
C ILE A 137 0.68 -2.35 14.09
N ILE A 138 -0.19 -2.92 13.26
CA ILE A 138 -0.15 -4.32 12.87
C ILE A 138 0.41 -4.45 11.45
N PRO A 139 1.61 -5.05 11.27
CA PRO A 139 2.11 -5.39 9.96
C PRO A 139 1.37 -6.63 9.42
N LEU A 140 0.88 -6.53 8.20
CA LEU A 140 0.21 -7.61 7.48
C LEU A 140 0.99 -7.95 6.22
N ARG A 141 1.37 -9.23 6.05
CA ARG A 141 2.07 -9.70 4.86
C ARG A 141 1.15 -9.62 3.65
N ARG A 142 1.72 -9.15 2.55
CA ARG A 142 1.11 -9.16 1.22
C ARG A 142 2.07 -9.82 0.24
N THR A 143 1.60 -10.89 -0.38
CA THR A 143 2.36 -11.73 -1.31
C THR A 143 2.02 -11.38 -2.76
N VAL A 144 3.03 -11.40 -3.62
CA VAL A 144 2.87 -11.25 -5.07
C VAL A 144 3.74 -12.26 -5.79
N ALA A 145 3.18 -12.89 -6.82
CA ALA A 145 3.90 -13.76 -7.76
C ALA A 145 3.92 -13.13 -9.15
N GLN A 146 5.05 -13.25 -9.83
CA GLN A 146 5.19 -12.95 -11.25
C GLN A 146 5.17 -14.26 -12.03
N LEU A 147 4.18 -14.39 -12.90
CA LEU A 147 3.88 -15.61 -13.62
C LEU A 147 4.11 -15.43 -15.12
N ARG A 148 4.63 -16.49 -15.76
CA ARG A 148 4.54 -16.67 -17.19
C ARG A 148 3.30 -17.52 -17.47
N THR A 149 2.42 -17.04 -18.37
CA THR A 149 1.19 -17.73 -18.75
C THR A 149 1.13 -17.97 -20.26
N SER A 150 0.35 -18.94 -20.66
CA SER A 150 -0.01 -19.21 -22.04
C SER A 150 -1.56 -19.26 -22.14
N PRO A 151 -2.18 -18.34 -22.91
CA PRO A 151 -1.56 -17.20 -23.61
C PRO A 151 -0.93 -16.19 -22.64
N ALA A 152 -0.07 -15.33 -23.16
CA ALA A 152 0.40 -14.16 -22.41
C ALA A 152 -0.78 -13.23 -22.12
N PRO A 153 -0.79 -12.53 -20.95
CA PRO A 153 -1.88 -11.62 -20.63
C PRO A 153 -1.97 -10.48 -21.66
N PRO A 154 -3.17 -10.02 -22.04
CA PRO A 154 -3.34 -8.85 -22.88
C PRO A 154 -2.59 -7.65 -22.29
N VAL A 155 -1.89 -6.87 -23.13
CA VAL A 155 -1.08 -5.72 -22.67
C VAL A 155 -1.95 -4.63 -22.06
N ASP A 156 -3.15 -4.47 -22.58
CA ASP A 156 -4.18 -3.49 -22.17
C ASP A 156 -5.15 -4.02 -21.11
N LEU A 157 -4.92 -5.23 -20.59
CA LEU A 157 -5.69 -5.75 -19.46
C LEU A 157 -5.58 -4.78 -18.27
N PRO A 158 -6.70 -4.31 -17.70
CA PRO A 158 -6.67 -3.49 -16.49
C PRO A 158 -6.16 -4.28 -15.28
N LEU A 159 -5.93 -3.59 -14.17
CA LEU A 159 -5.80 -4.25 -12.87
C LEU A 159 -7.13 -4.95 -12.56
N VAL A 160 -7.15 -6.26 -12.49
CA VAL A 160 -8.34 -7.06 -12.18
C VAL A 160 -8.36 -7.38 -10.69
N LEU A 161 -9.50 -7.10 -10.03
CA LEU A 161 -9.72 -7.34 -8.61
C LEU A 161 -11.00 -8.18 -8.43
N ASP A 162 -10.98 -9.07 -7.46
CA ASP A 162 -12.19 -9.76 -6.99
C ASP A 162 -13.02 -8.83 -6.09
N ILE A 163 -14.34 -8.82 -6.27
CA ILE A 163 -15.27 -8.02 -5.43
C ILE A 163 -15.25 -8.44 -3.96
N ASP A 164 -14.83 -9.66 -3.64
CA ASP A 164 -14.64 -10.17 -2.28
C ASP A 164 -13.19 -10.01 -1.79
N GLU A 165 -12.37 -9.27 -2.55
CA GLU A 165 -10.96 -9.00 -2.19
C GLU A 165 -10.10 -10.28 -2.02
N LYS A 166 -10.42 -11.36 -2.72
CA LYS A 166 -9.70 -12.64 -2.60
C LYS A 166 -8.44 -12.70 -3.45
N PHE A 167 -8.36 -11.91 -4.52
CA PHE A 167 -7.20 -11.82 -5.40
C PHE A 167 -7.19 -10.50 -6.17
N TYR A 168 -6.02 -10.19 -6.70
CA TYR A 168 -5.89 -9.25 -7.80
C TYR A 168 -4.75 -9.67 -8.72
N PHE A 169 -4.85 -9.30 -9.99
CA PHE A 169 -3.77 -9.49 -10.95
C PHE A 169 -3.74 -8.39 -12.01
N LYS A 170 -2.58 -8.19 -12.60
CA LYS A 170 -2.37 -7.24 -13.70
C LYS A 170 -1.26 -7.72 -14.63
N PRO A 171 -1.26 -7.29 -15.92
CA PRO A 171 -0.11 -7.51 -16.78
C PRO A 171 1.04 -6.58 -16.39
N GLU A 172 2.25 -7.10 -16.48
CA GLU A 172 3.47 -6.34 -16.25
C GLU A 172 4.60 -6.89 -17.12
N SER A 173 5.04 -6.10 -18.13
CA SER A 173 6.16 -6.46 -19.00
C SER A 173 6.04 -7.86 -19.63
N GLY A 174 4.84 -8.19 -20.15
CA GLY A 174 4.53 -9.49 -20.77
C GLY A 174 4.41 -10.66 -19.79
N ARG A 175 4.30 -10.38 -18.51
CA ARG A 175 4.05 -11.31 -17.40
C ARG A 175 2.75 -10.94 -16.70
N LEU A 176 2.29 -11.83 -15.85
CA LEU A 176 1.16 -11.57 -14.96
C LEU A 176 1.67 -11.42 -13.52
N TRP A 177 1.40 -10.28 -12.89
CA TRP A 177 1.52 -10.16 -11.44
C TRP A 177 0.22 -10.58 -10.80
N LEU A 178 0.31 -11.49 -9.84
CA LEU A 178 -0.83 -12.08 -9.15
C LEU A 178 -0.61 -12.06 -7.64
N SER A 179 -1.65 -11.71 -6.89
CA SER A 179 -1.66 -11.75 -5.42
C SER A 179 -2.90 -12.46 -4.90
N PRO A 180 -2.79 -13.29 -3.85
CA PRO A 180 -3.93 -13.87 -3.16
C PRO A 180 -4.69 -12.86 -2.30
N HIS A 181 -4.28 -11.60 -2.31
CA HIS A 181 -4.81 -10.53 -1.47
C HIS A 181 -4.71 -10.85 0.03
N ASP A 182 -3.65 -11.56 0.42
CA ASP A 182 -3.40 -11.98 1.80
C ASP A 182 -3.19 -10.79 2.75
N GLU A 183 -3.65 -10.93 3.97
CA GLU A 183 -3.41 -10.01 5.09
C GLU A 183 -3.02 -10.83 6.33
N THR A 184 -1.97 -11.63 6.21
CA THR A 184 -1.48 -12.48 7.28
C THR A 184 -0.67 -11.65 8.27
N PRO A 185 -1.05 -11.58 9.56
CA PRO A 185 -0.24 -10.90 10.58
C PRO A 185 1.18 -11.45 10.63
N SER A 186 2.15 -10.54 10.70
CA SER A 186 3.57 -10.88 10.73
C SER A 186 4.31 -9.96 11.69
N PRO A 187 5.31 -10.44 12.42
CA PRO A 187 6.22 -9.53 13.11
C PRO A 187 6.96 -8.65 12.09
N PRO A 188 7.45 -7.47 12.50
CA PRO A 188 8.31 -6.65 11.65
C PRO A 188 9.56 -7.44 11.23
N CYS A 189 9.70 -7.69 9.93
CA CYS A 189 10.80 -8.46 9.35
C CYS A 189 10.97 -8.12 7.86
N ASP A 190 12.02 -8.62 7.24
CA ASP A 190 12.12 -8.71 5.78
C ASP A 190 11.25 -9.92 5.34
N ALA A 191 10.02 -9.60 4.94
CA ALA A 191 9.00 -10.61 4.72
C ALA A 191 9.27 -11.42 3.44
N ALA A 192 9.17 -12.74 3.56
CA ALA A 192 9.23 -13.67 2.44
C ALA A 192 7.84 -14.22 2.10
N PRO A 193 7.56 -14.54 0.81
CA PRO A 193 6.32 -15.19 0.41
C PRO A 193 6.30 -16.65 0.90
N GLU A 194 5.14 -17.13 1.29
CA GLU A 194 4.91 -18.55 1.57
C GLU A 194 4.38 -19.28 0.34
N GLU A 195 4.77 -20.54 0.16
CA GLU A 195 4.34 -21.34 -0.98
C GLU A 195 2.82 -21.54 -1.01
N ILE A 196 2.20 -21.62 0.15
CA ILE A 196 0.75 -21.77 0.26
C ILE A 196 0.00 -20.53 -0.27
N ASP A 197 0.55 -19.34 -0.09
CA ASP A 197 -0.04 -18.10 -0.59
C ASP A 197 0.04 -18.05 -2.12
N ILE A 198 1.17 -18.48 -2.69
CA ILE A 198 1.35 -18.59 -4.14
C ILE A 198 0.38 -19.61 -4.73
N ALA A 199 0.29 -20.80 -4.14
CA ALA A 199 -0.62 -21.85 -4.57
C ALA A 199 -2.09 -21.39 -4.50
N THR A 200 -2.46 -20.68 -3.42
CA THR A 200 -3.79 -20.10 -3.24
C THR A 200 -4.10 -19.06 -4.32
N ALA A 201 -3.14 -18.17 -4.62
CA ALA A 201 -3.32 -17.18 -5.68
C ALA A 201 -3.55 -17.83 -7.04
N ILE A 202 -2.74 -18.84 -7.38
CA ILE A 202 -2.86 -19.61 -8.61
C ILE A 202 -4.22 -20.29 -8.70
N ALA A 203 -4.64 -21.01 -7.65
CA ALA A 203 -5.94 -21.68 -7.62
C ALA A 203 -7.10 -20.70 -7.83
N ARG A 204 -7.03 -19.50 -7.24
CA ARG A 204 -8.04 -18.45 -7.44
C ARG A 204 -8.04 -17.89 -8.86
N MET A 205 -6.86 -17.70 -9.46
CA MET A 205 -6.74 -17.27 -10.86
C MET A 205 -7.29 -18.30 -11.83
N ASP A 206 -7.05 -19.61 -11.60
CA ASP A 206 -7.58 -20.70 -12.39
C ASP A 206 -9.12 -20.75 -12.38
N GLU A 207 -9.77 -20.15 -11.38
CA GLU A 207 -11.22 -19.98 -11.35
C GLU A 207 -11.71 -18.79 -12.18
N VAL A 208 -10.81 -17.89 -12.59
CA VAL A 208 -11.14 -16.68 -13.39
C VAL A 208 -10.92 -16.93 -14.87
N VAL A 209 -9.74 -17.40 -15.25
CA VAL A 209 -9.31 -17.59 -16.64
C VAL A 209 -8.76 -19.00 -16.86
N ASP A 210 -8.77 -19.46 -18.10
CA ASP A 210 -8.25 -20.78 -18.50
C ASP A 210 -6.79 -20.73 -18.97
N TRP A 211 -6.05 -19.65 -18.60
CA TRP A 211 -4.65 -19.51 -18.97
C TRP A 211 -3.78 -20.51 -18.23
N GLN A 212 -2.92 -21.20 -18.98
CA GLN A 212 -1.97 -22.13 -18.38
C GLN A 212 -0.80 -21.39 -17.76
N ILE A 213 -0.47 -21.72 -16.52
CA ILE A 213 0.73 -21.22 -15.87
C ILE A 213 1.91 -22.08 -16.27
N GLU A 214 2.82 -21.51 -17.06
CA GLU A 214 4.05 -22.18 -17.47
C GLU A 214 5.10 -22.18 -16.39
N ARG A 215 5.19 -21.05 -15.63
CA ARG A 215 6.22 -20.87 -14.62
C ARG A 215 5.91 -19.73 -13.66
N VAL A 216 6.26 -19.90 -12.40
CA VAL A 216 6.46 -18.81 -11.43
C VAL A 216 7.89 -18.29 -11.62
N GLU A 217 8.07 -17.10 -12.18
CA GLU A 217 9.40 -16.53 -12.48
C GLU A 217 9.99 -15.79 -11.31
N HIS A 218 9.16 -15.08 -10.54
CA HIS A 218 9.56 -14.35 -9.37
C HIS A 218 8.43 -14.31 -8.35
N LYS A 219 8.79 -14.21 -7.06
CA LYS A 219 7.83 -14.04 -5.97
C LYS A 219 8.45 -13.19 -4.87
N TRP A 220 7.65 -12.36 -4.25
CA TRP A 220 8.06 -11.52 -3.12
C TRP A 220 6.90 -11.27 -2.19
N ALA A 221 7.21 -10.81 -0.99
CA ALA A 221 6.24 -10.31 -0.05
C ALA A 221 6.71 -9.00 0.55
N GLY A 222 5.77 -8.23 1.08
CA GLY A 222 6.04 -7.02 1.81
C GLY A 222 5.09 -6.89 2.99
N LEU A 223 5.38 -6.00 3.92
CA LEU A 223 4.54 -5.72 5.06
C LEU A 223 3.75 -4.43 4.83
N ARG A 224 2.44 -4.53 4.89
CA ARG A 224 1.52 -3.40 4.95
C ARG A 224 1.19 -3.12 6.40
N SER A 225 1.42 -1.91 6.86
CA SER A 225 1.30 -1.56 8.28
C SER A 225 0.01 -0.81 8.52
N PHE A 226 -0.86 -1.35 9.36
CA PHE A 226 -2.18 -0.80 9.65
C PHE A 226 -2.27 -0.35 11.10
N ALA A 227 -2.84 0.83 11.32
CA ALA A 227 -3.33 1.21 12.64
C ALA A 227 -4.61 0.41 12.97
N PRO A 228 -5.05 0.34 14.26
CA PRO A 228 -6.21 -0.45 14.65
C PRO A 228 -7.50 -0.14 13.90
N ASP A 229 -7.70 1.12 13.51
CA ASP A 229 -8.85 1.59 12.73
C ASP A 229 -8.61 1.58 11.22
N ARG A 230 -7.44 1.11 10.79
CA ARG A 230 -6.99 1.03 9.39
C ARG A 230 -6.77 2.37 8.69
N LEU A 231 -6.89 3.49 9.39
CA LEU A 231 -6.53 4.82 8.85
C LEU A 231 -5.05 5.14 9.14
N PRO A 232 -4.35 5.84 8.24
CA PRO A 232 -2.99 6.32 8.50
C PRO A 232 -2.92 7.21 9.74
N VAL A 233 -1.74 7.32 10.33
CA VAL A 233 -1.48 8.15 11.51
C VAL A 233 -0.46 9.23 11.16
N PHE A 234 -0.90 10.49 11.19
CA PHE A 234 -0.07 11.66 10.91
C PHE A 234 -0.27 12.70 12.01
N GLY A 235 0.78 13.04 12.75
CA GLY A 235 0.71 14.08 13.77
C GLY A 235 1.64 13.86 14.93
N PHE A 236 1.75 14.90 15.76
CA PHE A 236 2.51 14.84 16.99
C PHE A 236 1.83 13.98 18.04
N ASP A 237 2.64 13.20 18.75
CA ASP A 237 2.19 12.45 19.91
C ASP A 237 1.66 13.38 21.00
N HIS A 238 0.61 12.95 21.73
CA HIS A 238 -0.02 13.80 22.74
C HIS A 238 0.82 13.96 24.02
N ALA A 239 1.59 12.92 24.39
CA ALA A 239 2.44 12.91 25.57
C ALA A 239 3.89 13.36 25.28
N LYS A 240 4.31 13.26 24.02
CA LYS A 240 5.66 13.62 23.55
C LYS A 240 5.56 14.58 22.37
N PRO A 241 5.43 15.90 22.59
CA PRO A 241 5.11 16.87 21.54
C PRO A 241 6.21 17.08 20.50
N ASN A 242 7.37 16.48 20.67
CA ASN A 242 8.50 16.46 19.73
C ASN A 242 8.69 15.08 19.05
N PHE A 243 7.73 14.15 19.24
CA PHE A 243 7.64 12.90 18.50
C PHE A 243 6.49 12.98 17.50
N PHE A 244 6.75 12.73 16.23
CA PHE A 244 5.77 12.82 15.15
C PHE A 244 5.54 11.45 14.53
N TRP A 245 4.29 11.01 14.46
CA TRP A 245 3.87 9.80 13.79
C TRP A 245 3.68 10.04 12.30
N PHE A 246 4.27 9.20 11.47
CA PHE A 246 4.03 9.08 10.03
C PHE A 246 3.96 7.59 9.68
N ALA A 247 2.90 6.91 10.08
CA ALA A 247 2.79 5.46 10.10
C ALA A 247 1.39 4.98 9.71
N GLY A 248 1.21 3.67 9.61
CA GLY A 248 -0.09 3.06 9.39
C GLY A 248 -0.69 3.26 8.00
N GLN A 249 0.12 3.50 6.95
CA GLN A 249 -0.35 3.79 5.59
C GLN A 249 -1.07 2.61 4.92
N GLY A 250 -1.05 1.42 5.52
CA GLY A 250 -1.74 0.23 5.04
C GLY A 250 -1.37 -0.15 3.61
N GLY A 251 -2.38 -0.41 2.79
CA GLY A 251 -2.22 -0.74 1.38
C GLY A 251 -2.14 0.46 0.44
N PHE A 252 -2.33 1.69 0.94
CA PHE A 252 -2.55 2.89 0.13
C PHE A 252 -1.38 3.89 0.17
N GLY A 253 -0.30 3.58 0.88
CA GLY A 253 0.78 4.52 1.18
C GLY A 253 1.46 5.11 -0.05
N ILE A 254 1.64 4.35 -1.12
CA ILE A 254 2.30 4.82 -2.34
C ILE A 254 1.41 5.80 -3.11
N GLN A 255 0.15 5.46 -3.33
CA GLN A 255 -0.78 6.31 -4.08
C GLN A 255 -1.13 7.60 -3.32
N THR A 256 -1.14 7.56 -1.99
CA THR A 256 -1.42 8.73 -1.15
C THR A 256 -0.18 9.52 -0.75
N ALA A 257 1.03 9.04 -1.10
CA ALA A 257 2.30 9.64 -0.67
C ALA A 257 2.39 11.15 -0.90
N PRO A 258 1.97 11.74 -2.05
CA PRO A 258 2.05 13.19 -2.24
C PRO A 258 1.20 13.98 -1.23
N ALA A 259 -0.07 13.59 -1.06
CA ALA A 259 -1.00 14.26 -0.14
C ALA A 259 -0.57 14.05 1.34
N ALA A 260 -0.17 12.83 1.69
CA ALA A 260 0.32 12.50 3.02
C ALA A 260 1.59 13.29 3.38
N ALA A 261 2.54 13.42 2.44
CA ALA A 261 3.75 14.20 2.65
C ALA A 261 3.45 15.70 2.83
N GLN A 262 2.55 16.26 2.03
CA GLN A 262 2.12 17.66 2.18
C GLN A 262 1.43 17.89 3.53
N LEU A 263 0.51 17.00 3.93
CA LEU A 263 -0.16 17.06 5.23
C LEU A 263 0.86 17.03 6.38
N ALA A 264 1.76 16.05 6.37
CA ALA A 264 2.78 15.89 7.40
C ALA A 264 3.72 17.12 7.47
N ALA A 265 4.17 17.61 6.32
CA ALA A 265 5.02 18.82 6.27
C ALA A 265 4.32 20.03 6.88
N ARG A 266 3.04 20.26 6.56
CA ARG A 266 2.27 21.37 7.16
C ARG A 266 2.13 21.22 8.68
N LEU A 267 1.81 20.01 9.16
CA LEU A 267 1.71 19.74 10.59
C LEU A 267 3.04 19.97 11.31
N LEU A 268 4.17 19.54 10.74
CA LEU A 268 5.51 19.75 11.26
C LEU A 268 5.90 21.23 11.31
N MET A 269 5.46 22.01 10.31
CA MET A 269 5.74 23.45 10.21
C MET A 269 4.73 24.31 10.97
N GLY A 270 3.70 23.73 11.60
CA GLY A 270 2.64 24.47 12.27
C GLY A 270 1.75 25.29 11.33
N VAL A 271 1.69 24.91 10.05
CA VAL A 271 0.87 25.60 9.04
C VAL A 271 -0.56 25.06 9.10
N THR A 272 -1.52 25.95 9.31
CA THR A 272 -2.95 25.63 9.33
C THR A 272 -3.58 25.66 7.93
N GLY A 273 -4.73 25.04 7.78
CA GLY A 273 -5.47 24.96 6.50
C GLY A 273 -4.95 23.84 5.58
N GLY A 274 -5.58 23.71 4.40
CA GLY A 274 -5.27 22.73 3.36
C GLY A 274 -6.47 21.84 3.02
N GLU A 275 -6.35 21.09 1.93
CA GLU A 275 -7.46 20.28 1.37
C GLU A 275 -7.83 19.07 2.25
N VAL A 276 -6.84 18.52 2.99
CA VAL A 276 -7.03 17.35 3.83
C VAL A 276 -7.16 17.77 5.29
N ASP A 277 -8.29 17.39 5.93
CA ASP A 277 -8.48 17.57 7.37
C ASP A 277 -7.56 16.61 8.16
N PRO A 278 -6.65 17.12 9.00
CA PRO A 278 -5.75 16.29 9.79
C PRO A 278 -6.44 15.53 10.93
N ALA A 279 -7.64 15.91 11.34
CA ALA A 279 -8.30 15.37 12.53
C ALA A 279 -8.51 13.85 12.44
N ALA A 280 -8.93 13.36 11.27
CA ALA A 280 -9.12 11.93 11.02
C ALA A 280 -7.83 11.10 11.13
N TYR A 281 -6.67 11.72 10.93
CA TYR A 281 -5.36 11.04 10.92
C TYR A 281 -4.56 11.28 12.21
N SER A 282 -5.07 12.08 13.12
CA SER A 282 -4.37 12.44 14.36
C SER A 282 -4.16 11.20 15.26
N PRO A 283 -2.94 11.03 15.86
CA PRO A 283 -2.71 9.98 16.86
C PRO A 283 -3.59 10.12 18.10
N LYS A 284 -4.12 11.31 18.36
CA LYS A 284 -5.03 11.58 19.50
C LYS A 284 -6.30 10.73 19.50
N ARG A 285 -6.68 10.15 18.35
CA ARG A 285 -7.85 9.27 18.25
C ARG A 285 -7.66 7.91 18.94
N PHE A 286 -6.43 7.63 19.38
CA PHE A 286 -6.08 6.43 20.16
C PHE A 286 -5.76 6.74 21.64
N SER A 287 -6.03 7.95 22.10
CA SER A 287 -5.75 8.40 23.47
C SER A 287 -6.94 8.18 24.39
#